data_f3c3dfa4ca8812ed6de97fbed812df06
#
_entry.id   f3c3dfa4ca8812ed6de97fbed812df06
#
_cell.length_a   1.000
_cell.length_b   1.000
_cell.length_c   1.000
_cell.angle_alpha   90.00
_cell.angle_beta   90.00
_cell.angle_gamma   90.00
#
_symmetry.space_group_name_H-M   'P 1'
#
loop_
_entity.id
_entity.type
_entity.pdbx_description
1 polymer ?
#
loop_
_entity_poly.entity_id
_entity_poly.type
_entity_poly.pdbx_seq_one_letter_code
_entity_poly.pdbx_strand_id
1 'polypeptide(L)'
;LLGVTAVAAATGAAAWLLSSVNDLHERMARVSPGLATGVIVAAVAAAAGCGALGCRVLWRLGRADDGRTPARAPEDVVAAAEVQAGEAERTIGQIAAEPARAELERELATLRADATRRRFHVVVFGTGSAGKTSLINALLGRHVGATEATIGTTKGGEEHSYLLEGVEGTLVLTDTPGLSEIGRDGRMREAEARDLAARSDLLLFVVDHDLIRSEYEPLLALARQGKRSIVVLNKSDRFTPDDLGAILPKLRERLRGVVPAEDVVAVAAAPRPVPVRVKAADGSVETVLEAEPPDLEGLRGRVAAVLDREGDALRAGNLLLRAHLLNREAQAQVTRERRAKAEAVIDRFQWITAGAVFANPLPALDLMAAGAVQFQMIGEVAGAYGVELSASHAKTIGMQVVQMLLKLGLVEAATSLVAGVFKSSLVGYAAGGALQATTMAYLTHISGHAVADYFERGQSWGDGGMQAALVRQFDLNSRAEFLQEFARQALAKVAGRVVGAGSGGGR
;
A
#
# COMPACT_ATOMS: atom_id res chain seq x y z
N LEU A 1 19.88 -14.22 12.66
CA LEU A 1 21.05 -13.43 12.21
C LEU A 1 21.06 -12.03 12.87
N LEU A 2 19.93 -11.30 12.90
CA LEU A 2 19.83 -9.97 13.53
C LEU A 2 20.15 -9.97 15.04
N GLY A 3 19.85 -11.04 15.78
CA GLY A 3 20.17 -11.18 17.20
C GLY A 3 21.66 -11.36 17.48
N VAL A 4 22.38 -12.07 16.62
CA VAL A 4 23.83 -12.33 16.78
C VAL A 4 24.63 -11.06 16.47
N THR A 5 24.22 -10.28 15.48
CA THR A 5 24.88 -9.00 15.17
C THR A 5 24.65 -7.94 16.24
N ALA A 6 23.48 -7.90 16.88
CA ALA A 6 23.18 -6.99 17.98
C ALA A 6 24.00 -7.33 19.24
N VAL A 7 24.18 -8.61 19.55
CA VAL A 7 25.01 -9.06 20.66
C VAL A 7 26.50 -8.76 20.41
N ALA A 8 27.00 -8.97 19.19
CA ALA A 8 28.39 -8.65 18.84
C ALA A 8 28.66 -7.12 18.89
N ALA A 9 27.71 -6.29 18.45
CA ALA A 9 27.81 -4.83 18.55
C ALA A 9 27.77 -4.34 20.01
N ALA A 10 26.93 -4.94 20.86
CA ALA A 10 26.83 -4.59 22.26
C ALA A 10 28.09 -5.00 23.04
N THR A 11 28.71 -6.17 22.76
CA THR A 11 29.96 -6.60 23.39
C THR A 11 31.14 -5.74 22.94
N GLY A 12 31.21 -5.33 21.66
CA GLY A 12 32.22 -4.40 21.16
C GLY A 12 32.15 -3.02 21.81
N ALA A 13 30.94 -2.47 21.94
CA ALA A 13 30.71 -1.19 22.61
C ALA A 13 31.06 -1.23 24.10
N ALA A 14 30.74 -2.32 24.78
CA ALA A 14 31.09 -2.52 26.19
C ALA A 14 32.61 -2.62 26.41
N ALA A 15 33.33 -3.35 25.54
CA ALA A 15 34.79 -3.45 25.60
C ALA A 15 35.47 -2.10 25.35
N TRP A 16 34.97 -1.29 24.38
CA TRP A 16 35.46 0.05 24.08
C TRP A 16 35.22 1.02 25.25
N LEU A 17 34.02 0.98 25.87
CA LEU A 17 33.69 1.77 27.05
C LEU A 17 34.60 1.44 28.23
N LEU A 18 34.85 0.14 28.52
CA LEU A 18 35.75 -0.32 29.58
C LEU A 18 37.17 0.19 29.36
N SER A 19 37.69 0.14 28.12
CA SER A 19 39.01 0.65 27.77
C SER A 19 39.08 2.16 27.98
N SER A 20 38.07 2.91 27.53
CA SER A 20 38.03 4.38 27.66
C SER A 20 37.92 4.82 29.12
N VAL A 21 37.17 4.10 29.96
CA VAL A 21 37.05 4.37 31.41
C VAL A 21 38.37 4.07 32.13
N ASN A 22 39.07 2.99 31.75
CA ASN A 22 40.38 2.67 32.35
C ASN A 22 41.45 3.71 32.01
N ASP A 23 41.49 4.18 30.75
CA ASP A 23 42.41 5.26 30.33
C ASP A 23 42.13 6.58 31.04
N LEU A 24 40.84 6.91 31.24
CA LEU A 24 40.44 8.11 31.98
C LEU A 24 40.81 7.98 33.48
N HIS A 25 40.62 6.80 34.08
CA HIS A 25 40.98 6.50 35.44
C HIS A 25 42.50 6.67 35.68
N GLU A 26 43.35 6.12 34.81
CA GLU A 26 44.82 6.25 34.93
C GLU A 26 45.29 7.70 34.79
N ARG A 27 44.65 8.49 33.94
CA ARG A 27 44.95 9.95 33.79
C ARG A 27 44.52 10.72 35.04
N MET A 28 43.35 10.43 35.61
CA MET A 28 42.86 11.14 36.80
C MET A 28 43.48 10.69 38.09
N ALA A 29 43.92 9.45 38.21
CA ALA A 29 44.63 8.94 39.40
C ALA A 29 45.95 9.67 39.64
N ARG A 30 46.58 10.23 38.61
CA ARG A 30 47.78 11.07 38.69
C ARG A 30 47.51 12.47 39.24
N VAL A 31 46.27 12.93 39.23
CA VAL A 31 45.86 14.27 39.68
C VAL A 31 45.18 14.20 41.05
N SER A 32 44.28 13.25 41.28
CA SER A 32 43.60 13.04 42.56
C SER A 32 43.00 11.65 42.63
N PRO A 33 43.41 10.78 43.63
CA PRO A 33 42.88 9.43 43.80
C PRO A 33 41.38 9.37 44.12
N GLY A 34 40.83 10.40 44.76
CA GLY A 34 39.42 10.47 45.12
C GLY A 34 38.50 10.72 43.88
N LEU A 35 38.96 11.53 42.94
CA LEU A 35 38.22 11.80 41.68
C LEU A 35 38.26 10.57 40.75
N ALA A 36 39.38 9.84 40.74
CA ALA A 36 39.50 8.62 39.96
C ALA A 36 38.49 7.53 40.40
N THR A 37 38.26 7.37 41.69
CA THR A 37 37.27 6.44 42.25
C THR A 37 35.83 6.88 41.89
N GLY A 38 35.56 8.20 41.91
CA GLY A 38 34.26 8.76 41.53
C GLY A 38 33.88 8.47 40.06
N VAL A 39 34.85 8.50 39.16
CA VAL A 39 34.63 8.18 37.72
C VAL A 39 34.29 6.70 37.52
N ILE A 40 34.94 5.77 38.23
CA ILE A 40 34.60 4.35 38.15
C ILE A 40 33.18 4.11 38.66
N VAL A 41 32.80 4.69 39.79
CA VAL A 41 31.46 4.53 40.37
C VAL A 41 30.40 5.06 39.44
N ALA A 42 30.62 6.23 38.81
CA ALA A 42 29.70 6.80 37.82
C ALA A 42 29.58 5.94 36.56
N ALA A 43 30.70 5.37 36.06
CA ALA A 43 30.70 4.51 34.88
C ALA A 43 29.99 3.16 35.16
N VAL A 44 30.18 2.57 36.34
CA VAL A 44 29.48 1.33 36.76
C VAL A 44 27.99 1.61 36.92
N ALA A 45 27.59 2.73 37.50
CA ALA A 45 26.18 3.10 37.64
C ALA A 45 25.51 3.32 36.29
N ALA A 46 26.20 3.98 35.33
CA ALA A 46 25.71 4.17 33.97
C ALA A 46 25.57 2.85 33.19
N ALA A 47 26.56 1.94 33.33
CA ALA A 47 26.52 0.61 32.72
C ALA A 47 25.40 -0.26 33.31
N ALA A 48 25.17 -0.21 34.61
CA ALA A 48 24.05 -0.90 35.27
C ALA A 48 22.69 -0.34 34.83
N GLY A 49 22.58 0.98 34.68
CA GLY A 49 21.38 1.65 34.16
C GLY A 49 21.05 1.26 32.71
N CYS A 50 22.07 1.25 31.83
CA CYS A 50 21.93 0.80 30.45
C CYS A 50 21.60 -0.70 30.36
N GLY A 51 22.21 -1.54 31.21
CA GLY A 51 21.90 -2.96 31.29
C GLY A 51 20.46 -3.22 31.73
N ALA A 52 19.98 -2.50 32.75
CA ALA A 52 18.59 -2.60 33.22
C ALA A 52 17.58 -2.12 32.17
N LEU A 53 17.90 -1.05 31.40
CA LEU A 53 17.09 -0.57 30.31
C LEU A 53 17.07 -1.57 29.16
N GLY A 54 18.21 -2.13 28.77
CA GLY A 54 18.36 -3.17 27.78
C GLY A 54 17.58 -4.44 28.13
N CYS A 55 17.71 -4.94 29.39
CA CYS A 55 16.91 -6.04 29.88
C CYS A 55 15.40 -5.74 29.86
N ARG A 56 14.98 -4.52 30.19
CA ARG A 56 13.58 -4.12 30.18
C ARG A 56 13.02 -4.07 28.75
N VAL A 57 13.83 -3.62 27.78
CA VAL A 57 13.46 -3.62 26.36
C VAL A 57 13.42 -5.05 25.80
N LEU A 58 14.42 -5.89 26.10
CA LEU A 58 14.44 -7.29 25.69
C LEU A 58 13.32 -8.09 26.37
N TRP A 59 13.01 -7.81 27.65
CA TRP A 59 11.89 -8.44 28.35
C TRP A 59 10.52 -7.99 27.77
N ARG A 60 10.40 -6.74 27.30
CA ARG A 60 9.22 -6.29 26.55
C ARG A 60 9.12 -6.93 25.17
N LEU A 61 10.26 -7.07 24.46
CA LEU A 61 10.30 -7.70 23.14
C LEU A 61 10.10 -9.23 23.23
N GLY A 62 10.65 -9.89 24.27
CA GLY A 62 10.43 -11.32 24.50
C GLY A 62 9.02 -11.66 25.02
N ARG A 63 8.32 -10.71 25.63
CA ARG A 63 6.91 -10.88 26.02
C ARG A 63 5.92 -10.60 24.89
N ALA A 64 6.41 -10.09 23.76
CA ALA A 64 5.57 -9.89 22.57
C ALA A 64 5.25 -11.20 21.82
N ASP A 65 5.75 -12.36 22.28
CA ASP A 65 5.59 -13.63 21.58
C ASP A 65 4.80 -14.72 22.34
N ASP A 66 4.16 -14.38 23.44
CA ASP A 66 3.05 -15.20 23.95
C ASP A 66 1.74 -14.65 23.37
N GLY A 67 1.46 -15.03 22.12
CA GLY A 67 0.38 -14.60 21.23
C GLY A 67 -1.03 -14.82 21.75
N ARG A 68 -1.36 -14.25 22.90
CA ARG A 68 -2.74 -14.02 23.35
C ARG A 68 -2.81 -12.70 24.08
N THR A 69 -2.67 -11.60 23.34
CA THR A 69 -3.33 -10.36 23.74
C THR A 69 -4.82 -10.70 23.78
N PRO A 70 -5.54 -10.50 24.91
CA PRO A 70 -6.98 -10.64 24.88
C PRO A 70 -7.50 -9.76 23.75
N ALA A 71 -8.30 -10.34 22.86
CA ALA A 71 -8.94 -9.60 21.79
C ALA A 71 -9.59 -8.37 22.42
N ARG A 72 -9.23 -7.18 21.92
CA ARG A 72 -9.89 -5.94 22.34
C ARG A 72 -11.39 -6.17 22.24
N ALA A 73 -12.15 -5.69 23.23
CA ALA A 73 -13.59 -5.87 23.21
C ALA A 73 -14.16 -5.46 21.84
N PRO A 74 -15.12 -6.19 21.26
CA PRO A 74 -15.68 -5.88 19.94
C PRO A 74 -16.14 -4.42 19.80
N GLU A 75 -16.63 -3.82 20.86
CA GLU A 75 -17.04 -2.41 20.93
C GLU A 75 -15.89 -1.43 20.65
N ASP A 76 -14.70 -1.67 21.17
CA ASP A 76 -13.52 -0.84 20.91
C ASP A 76 -13.11 -0.88 19.42
N VAL A 77 -13.24 -2.03 18.79
CA VAL A 77 -12.85 -2.21 17.38
C VAL A 77 -13.90 -1.57 16.45
N VAL A 78 -15.21 -1.69 16.79
CA VAL A 78 -16.28 -1.02 16.04
C VAL A 78 -16.14 0.50 16.15
N ALA A 79 -15.89 1.02 17.36
CA ALA A 79 -15.66 2.46 17.55
C ALA A 79 -14.44 2.96 16.76
N ALA A 80 -13.34 2.17 16.73
CA ALA A 80 -12.17 2.50 15.91
C ALA A 80 -12.50 2.49 14.40
N ALA A 81 -13.35 1.58 13.93
CA ALA A 81 -13.79 1.54 12.53
C ALA A 81 -14.63 2.77 12.18
N GLU A 82 -15.51 3.22 13.06
CA GLU A 82 -16.31 4.44 12.88
C GLU A 82 -15.43 5.70 12.81
N VAL A 83 -14.41 5.80 13.67
CA VAL A 83 -13.42 6.90 13.61
C VAL A 83 -12.70 6.91 12.26
N GLN A 84 -12.20 5.76 11.79
CA GLN A 84 -11.56 5.66 10.50
C GLN A 84 -12.49 5.95 9.32
N ALA A 85 -13.75 5.52 9.39
CA ALA A 85 -14.77 5.86 8.40
C ALA A 85 -15.07 7.37 8.38
N GLY A 86 -15.11 8.03 9.54
CA GLY A 86 -15.26 9.48 9.65
C GLY A 86 -14.05 10.25 9.09
N GLU A 87 -12.84 9.74 9.27
CA GLU A 87 -11.62 10.28 8.65
C GLU A 87 -11.66 10.12 7.13
N ALA A 88 -12.07 8.93 6.65
CA ALA A 88 -12.23 8.68 5.21
C ALA A 88 -13.25 9.66 4.59
N GLU A 89 -14.40 9.89 5.24
CA GLU A 89 -15.41 10.84 4.77
C GLU A 89 -14.85 12.27 4.62
N ARG A 90 -14.11 12.75 5.62
CA ARG A 90 -13.48 14.08 5.55
C ARG A 90 -12.47 14.16 4.42
N THR A 91 -11.71 13.08 4.19
CA THR A 91 -10.71 13.01 3.12
C THR A 91 -11.38 12.94 1.75
N ILE A 92 -12.45 12.14 1.59
CA ILE A 92 -13.25 12.04 0.37
C ILE A 92 -13.83 13.41 0.01
N GLY A 93 -14.32 14.17 1.00
CA GLY A 93 -14.83 15.53 0.78
C GLY A 93 -13.79 16.52 0.22
N GLN A 94 -12.49 16.24 0.29
CA GLN A 94 -11.41 17.05 -0.30
C GLN A 94 -11.13 16.72 -1.78
N ILE A 95 -11.68 15.61 -2.30
CA ILE A 95 -11.48 15.17 -3.69
C ILE A 95 -12.29 16.07 -4.62
N ALA A 96 -11.63 16.69 -5.58
CA ALA A 96 -12.27 17.57 -6.56
C ALA A 96 -12.83 16.81 -7.77
N ALA A 97 -12.23 15.68 -8.13
CA ALA A 97 -12.66 14.84 -9.26
C ALA A 97 -13.96 14.10 -8.91
N GLU A 98 -15.09 14.57 -9.43
CA GLU A 98 -16.44 14.06 -9.13
C GLU A 98 -16.59 12.55 -9.32
N PRO A 99 -16.08 11.90 -10.40
CA PRO A 99 -16.22 10.45 -10.58
C PRO A 99 -15.52 9.65 -9.47
N ALA A 100 -14.31 10.07 -9.08
CA ALA A 100 -13.53 9.40 -8.03
C ALA A 100 -14.17 9.61 -6.65
N ARG A 101 -14.66 10.83 -6.38
CA ARG A 101 -15.38 11.15 -5.15
C ARG A 101 -16.64 10.30 -5.01
N ALA A 102 -17.48 10.26 -6.03
CA ALA A 102 -18.73 9.50 -6.02
C ALA A 102 -18.53 7.99 -5.90
N GLU A 103 -17.41 7.43 -6.41
CA GLU A 103 -17.05 6.02 -6.23
C GLU A 103 -16.73 5.72 -4.76
N LEU A 104 -15.87 6.54 -4.14
CA LEU A 104 -15.46 6.36 -2.75
C LEU A 104 -16.60 6.66 -1.74
N GLU A 105 -17.50 7.61 -2.06
CA GLU A 105 -18.71 7.86 -1.27
C GLU A 105 -19.65 6.64 -1.27
N ARG A 106 -19.81 5.97 -2.42
CA ARG A 106 -20.60 4.73 -2.51
C ARG A 106 -19.96 3.59 -1.71
N GLU A 107 -18.64 3.46 -1.75
CA GLU A 107 -17.94 2.46 -0.96
C GLU A 107 -18.08 2.72 0.54
N LEU A 108 -17.98 3.99 0.97
CA LEU A 108 -18.21 4.41 2.35
C LEU A 108 -19.65 4.11 2.82
N ALA A 109 -20.63 4.39 1.96
CA ALA A 109 -22.03 4.09 2.25
C ALA A 109 -22.28 2.58 2.41
N THR A 110 -21.64 1.76 1.56
CA THR A 110 -21.69 0.29 1.65
C THR A 110 -21.08 -0.18 2.97
N LEU A 111 -19.90 0.34 3.33
CA LEU A 111 -19.21 0.01 4.58
C LEU A 111 -20.08 0.33 5.80
N ARG A 112 -20.75 1.49 5.83
CA ARG A 112 -21.68 1.89 6.91
C ARG A 112 -22.92 1.01 6.94
N ALA A 113 -23.44 0.62 5.78
CA ALA A 113 -24.58 -0.31 5.72
C ALA A 113 -24.21 -1.69 6.25
N ASP A 114 -23.00 -2.18 5.96
CA ASP A 114 -22.48 -3.45 6.48
C ASP A 114 -22.22 -3.38 8.00
N ALA A 115 -21.82 -2.21 8.52
CA ALA A 115 -21.63 -2.01 9.96
C ALA A 115 -22.95 -2.15 10.75
N THR A 116 -24.08 -1.70 10.19
CA THR A 116 -25.40 -1.75 10.84
C THR A 116 -26.10 -3.09 10.66
N ARG A 117 -25.79 -3.85 9.60
CA ARG A 117 -26.40 -5.15 9.30
C ARG A 117 -25.46 -6.27 9.73
N ARG A 118 -25.99 -7.33 10.33
CA ARG A 118 -25.24 -8.55 10.62
C ARG A 118 -25.01 -9.32 9.30
N ARG A 119 -24.07 -8.83 8.49
CA ARG A 119 -23.62 -9.47 7.26
C ARG A 119 -22.20 -9.98 7.43
N PHE A 120 -21.97 -11.23 7.07
CA PHE A 120 -20.67 -11.89 7.09
C PHE A 120 -20.19 -12.12 5.67
N HIS A 121 -19.12 -11.45 5.26
CA HIS A 121 -18.51 -11.63 3.96
C HIS A 121 -17.61 -12.86 3.98
N VAL A 122 -18.05 -13.91 3.31
CA VAL A 122 -17.35 -15.19 3.21
C VAL A 122 -16.85 -15.37 1.78
N VAL A 123 -15.54 -15.36 1.60
CA VAL A 123 -14.92 -15.51 0.30
C VAL A 123 -14.51 -16.96 0.08
N VAL A 124 -14.88 -17.52 -1.07
CA VAL A 124 -14.48 -18.85 -1.50
C VAL A 124 -13.26 -18.73 -2.40
N PHE A 125 -12.12 -19.22 -1.91
CA PHE A 125 -10.81 -19.06 -2.50
C PHE A 125 -10.14 -20.40 -2.76
N GLY A 126 -9.35 -20.54 -3.82
CA GLY A 126 -8.67 -21.79 -4.17
C GLY A 126 -8.34 -21.89 -5.64
N THR A 127 -7.75 -23.02 -6.06
CA THR A 127 -7.39 -23.26 -7.47
C THR A 127 -8.60 -23.41 -8.39
N GLY A 128 -8.40 -23.20 -9.70
CA GLY A 128 -9.50 -23.18 -10.68
C GLY A 128 -10.36 -24.43 -10.71
N SER A 129 -9.77 -25.62 -10.51
CA SER A 129 -10.45 -26.91 -10.57
C SER A 129 -10.93 -27.46 -9.23
N ALA A 130 -10.68 -26.77 -8.11
CA ALA A 130 -11.03 -27.25 -6.77
C ALA A 130 -12.56 -27.35 -6.51
N GLY A 131 -13.39 -26.72 -7.35
CA GLY A 131 -14.84 -26.78 -7.27
C GLY A 131 -15.46 -25.70 -6.40
N LYS A 132 -14.92 -24.48 -6.42
CA LYS A 132 -15.43 -23.30 -5.70
C LYS A 132 -16.88 -23.00 -6.03
N THR A 133 -17.18 -22.84 -7.32
CA THR A 133 -18.55 -22.56 -7.80
C THR A 133 -19.50 -23.70 -7.46
N SER A 134 -19.04 -24.98 -7.53
CA SER A 134 -19.82 -26.10 -7.10
C SER A 134 -20.14 -26.06 -5.61
N LEU A 135 -19.19 -25.65 -4.78
CA LEU A 135 -19.38 -25.47 -3.35
C LEU A 135 -20.41 -24.37 -3.04
N ILE A 136 -20.32 -23.24 -3.71
CA ILE A 136 -21.28 -22.13 -3.56
C ILE A 136 -22.68 -22.60 -3.98
N ASN A 137 -22.81 -23.26 -5.14
CA ASN A 137 -24.08 -23.80 -5.62
C ASN A 137 -24.70 -24.79 -4.62
N ALA A 138 -23.90 -25.68 -4.06
CA ALA A 138 -24.36 -26.67 -3.08
C ALA A 138 -24.74 -25.99 -1.74
N LEU A 139 -24.05 -24.96 -1.29
CA LEU A 139 -24.42 -24.19 -0.10
C LEU A 139 -25.75 -23.48 -0.32
N LEU A 140 -25.95 -22.88 -1.48
CA LEU A 140 -27.15 -22.13 -1.84
C LEU A 140 -28.35 -23.04 -2.14
N GLY A 141 -28.13 -24.34 -2.36
CA GLY A 141 -29.17 -25.30 -2.76
C GLY A 141 -29.77 -25.04 -4.15
N ARG A 142 -29.05 -24.28 -5.01
CA ARG A 142 -29.47 -23.91 -6.37
C ARG A 142 -28.28 -23.76 -7.29
N HIS A 143 -28.48 -23.98 -8.58
CA HIS A 143 -27.47 -23.65 -9.58
C HIS A 143 -27.38 -22.15 -9.77
N VAL A 144 -26.27 -21.57 -9.35
CA VAL A 144 -25.92 -20.18 -9.61
C VAL A 144 -25.19 -20.15 -10.95
N GLY A 145 -25.85 -19.62 -11.95
CA GLY A 145 -25.33 -19.57 -13.34
C GLY A 145 -26.36 -19.04 -14.31
N ALA A 146 -27.62 -18.87 -13.86
CA ALA A 146 -28.68 -18.24 -14.63
C ALA A 146 -29.63 -17.49 -13.69
N THR A 147 -29.58 -16.16 -13.70
CA THR A 147 -30.58 -15.22 -13.20
C THR A 147 -30.83 -15.19 -11.68
N GLU A 148 -30.32 -14.15 -11.13
CA GLU A 148 -30.58 -13.33 -9.94
C GLU A 148 -29.33 -13.09 -9.08
N ALA A 149 -28.24 -12.69 -9.73
CA ALA A 149 -27.20 -11.97 -9.05
C ALA A 149 -27.76 -10.60 -8.66
N THR A 150 -27.96 -10.35 -7.38
CA THR A 150 -28.01 -8.94 -6.93
C THR A 150 -26.60 -8.41 -7.16
N ILE A 151 -26.42 -7.76 -8.31
CA ILE A 151 -25.15 -7.18 -8.73
C ILE A 151 -24.81 -6.06 -7.73
N GLY A 152 -24.14 -6.42 -6.65
CA GLY A 152 -23.31 -5.50 -5.92
C GLY A 152 -22.05 -5.30 -6.76
N THR A 153 -21.85 -4.12 -7.31
CA THR A 153 -20.70 -3.75 -8.14
C THR A 153 -19.42 -3.71 -7.30
N THR A 154 -18.96 -4.85 -6.83
CA THR A 154 -17.61 -5.01 -6.29
C THR A 154 -16.74 -5.58 -7.39
N LYS A 155 -15.66 -4.90 -7.75
CA LYS A 155 -14.70 -5.35 -8.76
C LYS A 155 -14.26 -6.78 -8.42
N GLY A 156 -14.68 -7.78 -9.22
CA GLY A 156 -14.02 -9.08 -9.29
C GLY A 156 -14.72 -10.33 -8.75
N GLY A 157 -15.99 -10.31 -8.26
CA GLY A 157 -16.66 -11.54 -7.80
C GLY A 157 -18.18 -11.45 -7.83
N GLU A 158 -18.86 -12.58 -8.07
CA GLU A 158 -20.31 -12.67 -7.92
C GLU A 158 -20.67 -12.87 -6.44
N GLU A 159 -21.54 -12.01 -5.89
CA GLU A 159 -22.00 -12.07 -4.51
C GLU A 159 -23.36 -12.75 -4.40
N HIS A 160 -23.46 -13.69 -3.47
CA HIS A 160 -24.68 -14.45 -3.22
C HIS A 160 -25.03 -14.41 -1.73
N SER A 161 -26.23 -13.94 -1.41
CA SER A 161 -26.73 -13.93 -0.03
C SER A 161 -27.26 -15.31 0.37
N TYR A 162 -26.85 -15.80 1.54
CA TYR A 162 -27.20 -17.08 2.10
C TYR A 162 -27.53 -16.96 3.59
N LEU A 163 -28.63 -17.60 4.01
CA LEU A 163 -28.99 -17.73 5.42
C LEU A 163 -28.56 -19.11 5.92
N LEU A 164 -27.61 -19.13 6.85
CA LEU A 164 -27.15 -20.37 7.46
C LEU A 164 -27.92 -20.61 8.76
N GLU A 165 -28.50 -21.81 8.91
CA GLU A 165 -29.18 -22.22 10.12
C GLU A 165 -28.25 -22.21 11.33
N GLY A 166 -28.66 -21.59 12.44
CA GLY A 166 -27.82 -21.45 13.63
C GLY A 166 -26.90 -20.21 13.63
N VAL A 167 -26.95 -19.36 12.62
CA VAL A 167 -26.20 -18.09 12.57
C VAL A 167 -27.16 -16.90 12.53
N GLU A 168 -27.05 -16.00 13.51
CA GLU A 168 -27.77 -14.74 13.48
C GLU A 168 -27.12 -13.77 12.48
N GLY A 169 -27.63 -13.69 11.26
CA GLY A 169 -27.13 -12.79 10.21
C GLY A 169 -27.21 -13.42 8.82
N THR A 170 -26.73 -12.67 7.86
CA THR A 170 -26.70 -13.12 6.45
C THR A 170 -25.26 -13.32 6.02
N LEU A 171 -24.95 -14.50 5.47
CA LEU A 171 -23.67 -14.74 4.81
C LEU A 171 -23.73 -14.18 3.38
N VAL A 172 -22.72 -13.42 3.00
CA VAL A 172 -22.49 -12.99 1.62
C VAL A 172 -21.34 -13.82 1.08
N LEU A 173 -21.67 -14.80 0.27
CA LEU A 173 -20.70 -15.70 -0.37
C LEU A 173 -20.18 -15.03 -1.65
N THR A 174 -18.87 -14.89 -1.78
CA THR A 174 -18.23 -14.33 -2.97
C THR A 174 -17.38 -15.40 -3.65
N ASP A 175 -17.67 -15.69 -4.92
CA ASP A 175 -16.81 -16.55 -5.75
C ASP A 175 -15.61 -15.75 -6.24
N THR A 176 -14.42 -16.34 -6.18
CA THR A 176 -13.20 -15.69 -6.69
C THR A 176 -12.70 -16.38 -7.95
N PRO A 177 -12.09 -15.61 -8.89
CA PRO A 177 -11.34 -16.23 -9.97
C PRO A 177 -10.28 -17.19 -9.45
N GLY A 178 -10.07 -18.34 -10.12
CA GLY A 178 -9.14 -19.38 -9.66
C GLY A 178 -7.66 -18.92 -9.62
N LEU A 179 -6.94 -19.39 -8.60
CA LEU A 179 -5.53 -19.06 -8.32
C LEU A 179 -4.50 -19.43 -9.39
N SER A 180 -4.84 -20.12 -10.46
CA SER A 180 -3.84 -20.69 -11.38
C SER A 180 -4.26 -20.65 -12.84
N GLU A 181 -5.06 -19.66 -13.24
CA GLU A 181 -5.33 -19.48 -14.66
C GLU A 181 -4.10 -18.85 -15.32
N ILE A 182 -3.37 -19.68 -16.09
CA ILE A 182 -2.12 -19.34 -16.77
C ILE A 182 -2.36 -18.28 -17.84
N GLY A 183 -1.69 -17.11 -17.69
CA GLY A 183 -1.70 -16.04 -18.68
C GLY A 183 -1.28 -14.69 -18.10
N ARG A 184 -1.10 -13.66 -18.95
CA ARG A 184 -0.86 -12.28 -18.48
C ARG A 184 -1.98 -11.76 -17.58
N ASP A 185 -3.21 -12.22 -17.82
CA ASP A 185 -4.38 -11.91 -17.00
C ASP A 185 -4.42 -12.67 -15.67
N GLY A 186 -3.74 -13.82 -15.57
CA GLY A 186 -3.73 -14.66 -14.36
C GLY A 186 -3.12 -13.97 -13.13
N ARG A 187 -2.05 -13.17 -13.32
CA ARG A 187 -1.45 -12.41 -12.20
C ARG A 187 -2.34 -11.28 -11.69
N MET A 188 -3.09 -10.65 -12.55
CA MET A 188 -4.07 -9.62 -12.16
C MET A 188 -5.22 -10.25 -11.40
N ARG A 189 -5.77 -11.38 -11.88
CA ARG A 189 -6.84 -12.13 -11.21
C ARG A 189 -6.41 -12.69 -9.86
N GLU A 190 -5.16 -13.16 -9.75
CA GLU A 190 -4.60 -13.61 -8.47
C GLU A 190 -4.49 -12.45 -7.46
N ALA A 191 -4.09 -11.26 -7.89
CA ALA A 191 -4.03 -10.08 -7.04
C ALA A 191 -5.43 -9.64 -6.58
N GLU A 192 -6.43 -9.66 -7.48
CA GLU A 192 -7.83 -9.38 -7.16
C GLU A 192 -8.40 -10.39 -6.17
N ALA A 193 -8.16 -11.70 -6.39
CA ALA A 193 -8.62 -12.75 -5.50
C ALA A 193 -8.00 -12.61 -4.09
N ARG A 194 -6.73 -12.22 -4.00
CA ARG A 194 -6.07 -11.94 -2.73
C ARG A 194 -6.63 -10.71 -2.04
N ASP A 195 -6.94 -9.67 -2.78
CA ASP A 195 -7.56 -8.43 -2.24
C ASP A 195 -8.96 -8.73 -1.69
N LEU A 196 -9.78 -9.48 -2.44
CA LEU A 196 -11.09 -9.95 -1.96
C LEU A 196 -10.97 -10.80 -0.69
N ALA A 197 -10.05 -11.76 -0.66
CA ALA A 197 -9.79 -12.58 0.52
C ALA A 197 -9.34 -11.72 1.72
N ALA A 198 -8.52 -10.69 1.48
CA ALA A 198 -8.09 -9.78 2.53
C ALA A 198 -9.24 -8.94 3.11
N ARG A 199 -10.28 -8.67 2.34
CA ARG A 199 -11.47 -7.91 2.75
C ARG A 199 -12.60 -8.78 3.32
N SER A 200 -12.45 -10.12 3.36
CA SER A 200 -13.46 -11.04 3.88
C SER A 200 -13.43 -11.14 5.42
N ASP A 201 -14.57 -11.49 6.02
CA ASP A 201 -14.66 -11.84 7.44
C ASP A 201 -14.16 -13.27 7.68
N LEU A 202 -14.51 -14.19 6.78
CA LEU A 202 -14.11 -15.58 6.80
C LEU A 202 -13.70 -16.03 5.41
N LEU A 203 -12.64 -16.84 5.33
CA LEU A 203 -12.15 -17.42 4.09
C LEU A 203 -12.45 -18.93 4.06
N LEU A 204 -13.09 -19.42 2.98
CA LEU A 204 -13.19 -20.83 2.66
C LEU A 204 -12.14 -21.17 1.61
N PHE A 205 -11.05 -21.79 2.03
CA PHE A 205 -9.97 -22.19 1.14
C PHE A 205 -10.22 -23.60 0.61
N VAL A 206 -10.60 -23.71 -0.67
CA VAL A 206 -11.04 -24.96 -1.29
C VAL A 206 -9.88 -25.64 -2.01
N VAL A 207 -9.64 -26.90 -1.67
CA VAL A 207 -8.69 -27.79 -2.32
C VAL A 207 -9.39 -29.11 -2.68
N ASP A 208 -8.89 -29.86 -3.67
CA ASP A 208 -9.44 -31.16 -4.08
C ASP A 208 -8.42 -32.31 -3.96
N HIS A 209 -7.26 -32.03 -3.36
CA HIS A 209 -6.18 -32.97 -3.09
C HIS A 209 -5.32 -32.45 -1.92
N ASP A 210 -4.22 -33.10 -1.62
CA ASP A 210 -3.24 -32.58 -0.67
C ASP A 210 -2.64 -31.25 -1.18
N LEU A 211 -2.42 -30.30 -0.27
CA LEU A 211 -1.92 -28.94 -0.59
C LEU A 211 -0.59 -28.97 -1.34
N ILE A 212 -0.60 -28.39 -2.53
CA ILE A 212 0.63 -28.10 -3.27
C ILE A 212 1.18 -26.73 -2.87
N ARG A 213 2.44 -26.48 -3.20
CA ARG A 213 3.13 -25.23 -2.80
C ARG A 213 2.43 -23.96 -3.26
N SER A 214 1.90 -23.96 -4.48
CA SER A 214 1.17 -22.83 -5.06
C SER A 214 -0.17 -22.53 -4.36
N GLU A 215 -0.70 -23.44 -3.57
CA GLU A 215 -1.90 -23.28 -2.74
C GLU A 215 -1.54 -22.91 -1.31
N TYR A 216 -0.47 -23.53 -0.78
CA TYR A 216 -0.03 -23.32 0.59
C TYR A 216 0.50 -21.89 0.83
N GLU A 217 1.31 -21.37 -0.10
CA GLU A 217 1.90 -20.03 0.05
C GLU A 217 0.86 -18.89 0.15
N PRO A 218 -0.18 -18.82 -0.72
CA PRO A 218 -1.26 -17.85 -0.59
C PRO A 218 -2.06 -18.01 0.72
N LEU A 219 -2.41 -19.22 1.10
CA LEU A 219 -3.11 -19.50 2.36
C LEU A 219 -2.29 -19.02 3.56
N LEU A 220 -1.00 -19.35 3.59
CA LEU A 220 -0.09 -18.91 4.65
C LEU A 220 0.04 -17.39 4.72
N ALA A 221 0.09 -16.72 3.57
CA ALA A 221 0.16 -15.25 3.51
C ALA A 221 -1.10 -14.60 4.10
N LEU A 222 -2.29 -15.12 3.79
CA LEU A 222 -3.56 -14.63 4.33
C LEU A 222 -3.70 -14.93 5.84
N ALA A 223 -3.32 -16.14 6.27
CA ALA A 223 -3.35 -16.52 7.68
C ALA A 223 -2.39 -15.66 8.53
N ARG A 224 -1.18 -15.33 8.01
CA ARG A 224 -0.23 -14.41 8.68
C ARG A 224 -0.78 -12.98 8.81
N GLN A 225 -1.69 -12.58 7.94
CA GLN A 225 -2.43 -11.32 8.05
C GLN A 225 -3.59 -11.38 9.06
N GLY A 226 -3.73 -12.51 9.76
CA GLY A 226 -4.79 -12.72 10.74
C GLY A 226 -6.15 -13.09 10.12
N LYS A 227 -6.20 -13.49 8.83
CA LYS A 227 -7.45 -13.91 8.19
C LYS A 227 -7.90 -15.27 8.69
N ARG A 228 -9.11 -15.31 9.26
CA ARG A 228 -9.78 -16.53 9.70
C ARG A 228 -10.12 -17.39 8.50
N SER A 229 -9.59 -18.60 8.47
CA SER A 229 -9.72 -19.49 7.30
C SER A 229 -10.21 -20.86 7.72
N ILE A 230 -11.12 -21.44 6.92
CA ILE A 230 -11.50 -22.85 6.97
C ILE A 230 -11.00 -23.49 5.68
N VAL A 231 -10.25 -24.58 5.79
CA VAL A 231 -9.76 -25.34 4.64
C VAL A 231 -10.76 -26.46 4.32
N VAL A 232 -11.23 -26.46 3.08
CA VAL A 232 -12.28 -27.34 2.58
C VAL A 232 -11.66 -28.31 1.58
N LEU A 233 -11.48 -29.57 1.97
CA LEU A 233 -11.14 -30.66 1.06
C LEU A 233 -12.40 -31.09 0.32
N ASN A 234 -12.58 -30.58 -0.89
CA ASN A 234 -13.73 -30.88 -1.74
C ASN A 234 -13.52 -32.16 -2.53
N LYS A 235 -14.60 -32.68 -3.14
CA LYS A 235 -14.62 -33.93 -3.90
C LYS A 235 -14.26 -35.14 -3.04
N SER A 236 -14.67 -35.13 -1.78
CA SER A 236 -14.45 -36.26 -0.85
C SER A 236 -15.05 -37.59 -1.33
N ASP A 237 -16.08 -37.52 -2.18
CA ASP A 237 -16.68 -38.68 -2.88
C ASP A 237 -15.69 -39.48 -3.77
N ARG A 238 -14.53 -38.90 -4.06
CA ARG A 238 -13.47 -39.53 -4.87
C ARG A 238 -12.49 -40.37 -4.06
N PHE A 239 -12.52 -40.24 -2.76
CA PHE A 239 -11.62 -40.94 -1.83
C PHE A 239 -12.35 -42.05 -1.08
N THR A 240 -11.65 -43.14 -0.82
CA THR A 240 -12.17 -44.14 0.10
C THR A 240 -12.12 -43.63 1.55
N PRO A 241 -12.89 -44.21 2.48
CA PRO A 241 -12.79 -43.82 3.91
C PRO A 241 -11.35 -43.92 4.47
N ASP A 242 -10.58 -44.92 4.03
CA ASP A 242 -9.18 -45.11 4.45
C ASP A 242 -8.26 -44.00 3.88
N ASP A 243 -8.49 -43.61 2.62
CA ASP A 243 -7.76 -42.49 2.01
C ASP A 243 -8.04 -41.16 2.73
N LEU A 244 -9.32 -40.87 3.02
CA LEU A 244 -9.69 -39.68 3.80
C LEU A 244 -9.07 -39.69 5.20
N GLY A 245 -9.09 -40.92 5.84
CA GLY A 245 -8.43 -41.14 7.13
C GLY A 245 -6.91 -40.90 7.10
N ALA A 246 -6.27 -41.03 5.94
CA ALA A 246 -4.84 -40.73 5.76
C ALA A 246 -4.58 -39.30 5.33
N ILE A 247 -5.40 -38.69 4.46
CA ILE A 247 -5.21 -37.37 3.87
C ILE A 247 -5.51 -36.26 4.90
N LEU A 248 -6.63 -36.33 5.59
CA LEU A 248 -7.05 -35.29 6.53
C LEU A 248 -6.05 -35.06 7.68
N PRO A 249 -5.51 -36.10 8.35
CA PRO A 249 -4.47 -35.88 9.37
C PRO A 249 -3.20 -35.24 8.82
N LYS A 250 -2.76 -35.64 7.62
CA LYS A 250 -1.58 -35.04 6.95
C LYS A 250 -1.81 -33.58 6.63
N LEU A 251 -3.00 -33.25 6.11
CA LEU A 251 -3.39 -31.88 5.80
C LEU A 251 -3.42 -31.02 7.07
N ARG A 252 -4.00 -31.54 8.16
CA ARG A 252 -4.02 -30.89 9.47
C ARG A 252 -2.62 -30.70 10.06
N GLU A 253 -1.74 -31.70 9.90
CA GLU A 253 -0.36 -31.58 10.33
C GLU A 253 0.41 -30.50 9.56
N ARG A 254 0.25 -30.47 8.23
CA ARG A 254 0.88 -29.47 7.34
C ARG A 254 0.42 -28.06 7.65
N LEU A 255 -0.82 -27.90 8.09
CA LEU A 255 -1.44 -26.63 8.44
C LEU A 255 -1.27 -26.25 9.92
N ARG A 256 -0.54 -27.06 10.70
CA ARG A 256 -0.32 -26.81 12.13
C ARG A 256 0.28 -25.42 12.36
N GLY A 257 -0.33 -24.62 13.24
CA GLY A 257 0.06 -23.24 13.51
C GLY A 257 -0.39 -22.20 12.48
N VAL A 258 -1.07 -22.65 11.41
CA VAL A 258 -1.66 -21.76 10.37
C VAL A 258 -3.18 -21.80 10.45
N VAL A 259 -3.77 -23.01 10.47
CA VAL A 259 -5.21 -23.24 10.56
C VAL A 259 -5.46 -24.28 11.65
N PRO A 260 -6.42 -24.06 12.57
CA PRO A 260 -6.80 -25.05 13.56
C PRO A 260 -7.22 -26.37 12.92
N ALA A 261 -6.94 -27.49 13.58
CA ALA A 261 -7.23 -28.82 13.02
C ALA A 261 -8.73 -29.07 12.74
N GLU A 262 -9.58 -28.47 13.58
CA GLU A 262 -11.05 -28.51 13.43
C GLU A 262 -11.56 -27.67 12.24
N ASP A 263 -10.76 -26.77 11.72
CA ASP A 263 -11.07 -25.94 10.55
C ASP A 263 -10.66 -26.59 9.22
N VAL A 264 -10.22 -27.85 9.27
CA VAL A 264 -9.94 -28.65 8.07
C VAL A 264 -11.06 -29.68 7.93
N VAL A 265 -11.97 -29.45 6.97
CA VAL A 265 -13.19 -30.25 6.75
C VAL A 265 -13.21 -30.86 5.35
N ALA A 266 -13.74 -32.06 5.22
CA ALA A 266 -14.00 -32.71 3.92
C ALA A 266 -15.45 -32.50 3.51
N VAL A 267 -15.67 -32.29 2.20
CA VAL A 267 -17.01 -32.11 1.60
C VAL A 267 -17.09 -32.76 0.23
N ALA A 268 -18.32 -33.13 -0.18
CA ALA A 268 -18.64 -33.48 -1.56
C ALA A 268 -19.68 -32.50 -2.10
N ALA A 269 -19.21 -31.41 -2.70
CA ALA A 269 -20.10 -30.33 -3.18
C ALA A 269 -20.92 -30.75 -4.43
N ALA A 270 -20.36 -31.62 -5.27
CA ALA A 270 -21.04 -32.19 -6.44
C ALA A 270 -20.59 -33.64 -6.61
N PRO A 271 -21.11 -34.55 -5.78
CA PRO A 271 -20.72 -35.96 -5.81
C PRO A 271 -21.05 -36.60 -7.14
N ARG A 272 -20.28 -37.62 -7.50
CA ARG A 272 -20.50 -38.36 -8.74
C ARG A 272 -21.74 -39.22 -8.62
N PRO A 273 -22.56 -39.31 -9.67
CA PRO A 273 -23.69 -40.23 -9.67
C PRO A 273 -23.24 -41.68 -9.46
N VAL A 274 -23.95 -42.41 -8.62
CA VAL A 274 -23.66 -43.81 -8.28
C VAL A 274 -24.52 -44.72 -9.15
N PRO A 275 -23.95 -45.79 -9.74
CA PRO A 275 -24.73 -46.76 -10.49
C PRO A 275 -25.55 -47.63 -9.54
N VAL A 276 -26.88 -47.48 -9.56
CA VAL A 276 -27.82 -48.25 -8.78
C VAL A 276 -28.50 -49.27 -9.70
N ARG A 277 -28.56 -50.52 -9.27
CA ARG A 277 -29.31 -51.59 -9.99
C ARG A 277 -30.76 -51.56 -9.57
N VAL A 278 -31.61 -51.11 -10.46
CA VAL A 278 -33.06 -51.08 -10.24
C VAL A 278 -33.68 -52.29 -10.93
N LYS A 279 -34.48 -53.07 -10.19
CA LYS A 279 -35.22 -54.17 -10.74
C LYS A 279 -36.55 -53.64 -11.30
N ALA A 280 -36.72 -53.71 -12.62
CA ALA A 280 -37.96 -53.30 -13.29
C ALA A 280 -39.11 -54.29 -13.00
N ALA A 281 -40.34 -53.89 -13.24
CA ALA A 281 -41.55 -54.70 -12.97
C ALA A 281 -41.63 -56.02 -13.80
N ASP A 282 -40.89 -56.08 -14.91
CA ASP A 282 -40.75 -57.24 -15.77
C ASP A 282 -39.64 -58.22 -15.31
N GLY A 283 -38.93 -57.89 -14.19
CA GLY A 283 -37.85 -58.70 -13.65
C GLY A 283 -36.48 -58.43 -14.23
N SER A 284 -36.38 -57.59 -15.24
CA SER A 284 -35.09 -57.11 -15.76
C SER A 284 -34.33 -56.21 -14.76
N VAL A 285 -33.00 -56.23 -14.79
CA VAL A 285 -32.14 -55.38 -13.94
C VAL A 285 -31.53 -54.34 -14.81
N GLU A 286 -31.94 -53.11 -14.58
CA GLU A 286 -31.38 -51.93 -15.27
C GLU A 286 -30.44 -51.17 -14.34
N THR A 287 -29.30 -50.68 -14.86
CA THR A 287 -28.37 -49.84 -14.09
C THR A 287 -28.70 -48.39 -14.36
N VAL A 288 -29.22 -47.70 -13.36
CA VAL A 288 -29.53 -46.25 -13.42
C VAL A 288 -28.48 -45.50 -12.63
N LEU A 289 -28.02 -44.40 -13.20
CA LEU A 289 -27.12 -43.47 -12.47
C LEU A 289 -27.97 -42.57 -11.57
N GLU A 290 -27.84 -42.77 -10.27
CA GLU A 290 -28.54 -41.96 -9.26
C GLU A 290 -27.61 -40.86 -8.75
N ALA A 291 -28.11 -39.60 -8.76
CA ALA A 291 -27.37 -38.46 -8.26
C ALA A 291 -27.40 -38.45 -6.72
N GLU A 292 -26.25 -38.43 -6.09
CA GLU A 292 -26.15 -38.24 -4.64
C GLU A 292 -26.29 -36.78 -4.24
N PRO A 293 -26.94 -36.49 -3.11
CA PRO A 293 -27.01 -35.14 -2.59
C PRO A 293 -25.61 -34.66 -2.14
N PRO A 294 -25.33 -33.32 -2.19
CA PRO A 294 -24.10 -32.77 -1.66
C PRO A 294 -23.94 -33.05 -0.16
N ASP A 295 -22.74 -33.47 0.24
CA ASP A 295 -22.38 -33.63 1.66
C ASP A 295 -21.61 -32.36 2.11
N LEU A 296 -22.30 -31.47 2.85
CA LEU A 296 -21.80 -30.22 3.37
C LEU A 296 -22.02 -30.06 4.88
N GLU A 297 -22.52 -31.09 5.58
CA GLU A 297 -22.94 -30.98 6.97
C GLU A 297 -21.79 -30.54 7.88
N GLY A 298 -20.61 -31.15 7.73
CA GLY A 298 -19.41 -30.81 8.47
C GLY A 298 -18.96 -29.35 8.25
N LEU A 299 -19.08 -28.87 7.02
CA LEU A 299 -18.73 -27.48 6.69
C LEU A 299 -19.75 -26.49 7.27
N ARG A 300 -21.05 -26.75 7.09
CA ARG A 300 -22.12 -25.89 7.65
C ARG A 300 -22.01 -25.80 9.16
N GLY A 301 -21.82 -26.88 9.85
CA GLY A 301 -21.61 -26.90 11.30
C GLY A 301 -20.36 -26.14 11.73
N ARG A 302 -19.24 -26.25 10.96
CA ARG A 302 -18.02 -25.54 11.30
C ARG A 302 -18.12 -24.05 11.06
N VAL A 303 -18.69 -23.63 9.93
CA VAL A 303 -18.94 -22.19 9.63
C VAL A 303 -19.84 -21.60 10.71
N ALA A 304 -20.95 -22.28 11.08
CA ALA A 304 -21.83 -21.81 12.15
C ALA A 304 -21.09 -21.68 13.48
N ALA A 305 -20.28 -22.64 13.88
CA ALA A 305 -19.52 -22.62 15.13
C ALA A 305 -18.45 -21.49 15.16
N VAL A 306 -17.83 -21.18 14.04
CA VAL A 306 -16.86 -20.07 13.93
C VAL A 306 -17.59 -18.72 14.02
N LEU A 307 -18.68 -18.54 13.28
CA LEU A 307 -19.43 -17.30 13.25
C LEU A 307 -20.18 -17.02 14.57
N ASP A 308 -20.65 -18.05 15.24
CA ASP A 308 -21.27 -17.92 16.56
C ASP A 308 -20.27 -17.43 17.62
N ARG A 309 -19.04 -17.96 17.62
CA ARG A 309 -18.01 -17.63 18.61
C ARG A 309 -17.21 -16.37 18.29
N GLU A 310 -16.87 -16.18 17.05
CA GLU A 310 -15.88 -15.19 16.59
C GLU A 310 -16.48 -14.15 15.64
N GLY A 311 -17.71 -14.34 15.15
CA GLY A 311 -18.29 -13.59 14.03
C GLY A 311 -18.31 -12.08 14.24
N ASP A 312 -18.71 -11.61 15.42
CA ASP A 312 -18.73 -10.17 15.71
C ASP A 312 -17.32 -9.55 15.74
N ALA A 313 -16.32 -10.27 16.26
CA ALA A 313 -14.94 -9.83 16.28
C ALA A 313 -14.33 -9.82 14.87
N LEU A 314 -14.61 -10.86 14.06
CA LEU A 314 -14.15 -10.94 12.67
C LEU A 314 -14.73 -9.80 11.83
N ARG A 315 -16.03 -9.55 11.94
CA ARG A 315 -16.74 -8.45 11.28
C ARG A 315 -16.18 -7.09 11.69
N ALA A 316 -16.02 -6.83 12.99
CA ALA A 316 -15.47 -5.58 13.49
C ALA A 316 -14.03 -5.35 12.98
N GLY A 317 -13.17 -6.37 13.02
CA GLY A 317 -11.80 -6.30 12.49
C GLY A 317 -11.77 -6.03 10.98
N ASN A 318 -12.67 -6.65 10.22
CA ASN A 318 -12.77 -6.42 8.77
C ASN A 318 -13.29 -5.01 8.44
N LEU A 319 -14.29 -4.53 9.17
CA LEU A 319 -14.78 -3.15 9.03
C LEU A 319 -13.67 -2.12 9.27
N LEU A 320 -12.88 -2.32 10.33
CA LEU A 320 -11.74 -1.45 10.62
C LEU A 320 -10.70 -1.46 9.49
N LEU A 321 -10.37 -2.65 8.99
CA LEU A 321 -9.44 -2.79 7.86
C LEU A 321 -9.97 -2.09 6.60
N ARG A 322 -11.24 -2.33 6.24
CA ARG A 322 -11.87 -1.72 5.07
C ARG A 322 -11.93 -0.20 5.19
N ALA A 323 -12.30 0.32 6.37
CA ALA A 323 -12.31 1.76 6.64
C ALA A 323 -10.91 2.38 6.50
N HIS A 324 -9.88 1.69 7.02
CA HIS A 324 -8.49 2.12 6.87
C HIS A 324 -8.02 2.13 5.40
N LEU A 325 -8.34 1.08 4.64
CA LEU A 325 -8.00 1.00 3.23
C LEU A 325 -8.69 2.11 2.42
N LEU A 326 -9.97 2.35 2.67
CA LEU A 326 -10.74 3.41 2.03
C LEU A 326 -10.14 4.80 2.33
N ASN A 327 -9.77 5.07 3.59
CA ASN A 327 -9.11 6.32 3.95
C ASN A 327 -7.77 6.48 3.22
N ARG A 328 -6.96 5.43 3.13
CA ARG A 328 -5.70 5.45 2.36
C ARG A 328 -5.92 5.72 0.87
N GLU A 329 -6.94 5.13 0.27
CA GLU A 329 -7.27 5.36 -1.13
C GLU A 329 -7.73 6.79 -1.37
N ALA A 330 -8.57 7.33 -0.49
CA ALA A 330 -8.98 8.73 -0.51
C ALA A 330 -7.78 9.68 -0.37
N GLN A 331 -6.87 9.42 0.57
CA GLN A 331 -5.64 10.21 0.74
C GLN A 331 -4.73 10.15 -0.50
N ALA A 332 -4.58 8.97 -1.11
CA ALA A 332 -3.82 8.82 -2.34
C ALA A 332 -4.43 9.61 -3.50
N GLN A 333 -5.77 9.66 -3.59
CA GLN A 333 -6.47 10.44 -4.60
C GLN A 333 -6.27 11.95 -4.39
N VAL A 334 -6.45 12.45 -3.17
CA VAL A 334 -6.19 13.85 -2.81
C VAL A 334 -4.75 14.24 -3.13
N THR A 335 -3.79 13.38 -2.79
CA THR A 335 -2.36 13.62 -3.08
C THR A 335 -2.11 13.71 -4.58
N ARG A 336 -2.69 12.80 -5.37
CA ARG A 336 -2.59 12.85 -6.85
C ARG A 336 -3.13 14.16 -7.43
N GLU A 337 -4.30 14.60 -6.96
CA GLU A 337 -4.90 15.86 -7.42
C GLU A 337 -4.08 17.09 -7.03
N ARG A 338 -3.58 17.13 -5.80
CA ARG A 338 -2.70 18.21 -5.33
C ARG A 338 -1.41 18.27 -6.14
N ARG A 339 -0.82 17.10 -6.41
CA ARG A 339 0.40 16.99 -7.23
C ARG A 339 0.15 17.47 -8.66
N ALA A 340 -0.93 17.06 -9.30
CA ALA A 340 -1.29 17.51 -10.64
C ALA A 340 -1.49 19.04 -10.71
N LYS A 341 -2.11 19.64 -9.69
CA LYS A 341 -2.24 21.09 -9.57
C LYS A 341 -0.88 21.77 -9.42
N ALA A 342 -0.01 21.23 -8.56
CA ALA A 342 1.35 21.77 -8.36
C ALA A 342 2.18 21.66 -9.65
N GLU A 343 2.11 20.55 -10.37
CA GLU A 343 2.78 20.36 -11.67
C GLU A 343 2.33 21.39 -12.71
N ALA A 344 1.02 21.67 -12.79
CA ALA A 344 0.49 22.71 -13.69
C ALA A 344 0.99 24.12 -13.31
N VAL A 345 1.15 24.40 -12.02
CA VAL A 345 1.76 25.65 -11.53
C VAL A 345 3.23 25.71 -11.94
N ILE A 346 4.01 24.66 -11.70
CA ILE A 346 5.43 24.60 -12.04
C ILE A 346 5.63 24.78 -13.54
N ASP A 347 4.82 24.05 -14.35
CA ASP A 347 4.88 24.16 -15.83
C ASP A 347 4.60 25.58 -16.29
N ARG A 348 3.62 26.26 -15.72
CA ARG A 348 3.32 27.66 -16.05
C ARG A 348 4.50 28.58 -15.68
N PHE A 349 5.06 28.45 -14.48
CA PHE A 349 6.11 29.34 -13.98
C PHE A 349 7.46 29.12 -14.65
N GLN A 350 7.82 27.90 -15.04
CA GLN A 350 9.06 27.65 -15.80
C GLN A 350 9.04 28.40 -17.14
N TRP A 351 7.88 28.50 -17.82
CA TRP A 351 7.76 29.24 -19.08
C TRP A 351 7.64 30.76 -18.88
N ILE A 352 7.10 31.22 -17.75
CA ILE A 352 7.13 32.64 -17.37
C ILE A 352 8.59 33.04 -17.15
N THR A 353 9.37 32.25 -16.41
CA THR A 353 10.80 32.50 -16.18
C THR A 353 11.59 32.53 -17.49
N ALA A 354 11.37 31.56 -18.37
CA ALA A 354 12.01 31.54 -19.68
C ALA A 354 11.75 32.82 -20.46
N GLY A 355 10.48 33.27 -20.51
CA GLY A 355 10.08 34.48 -21.21
C GLY A 355 10.66 35.76 -20.61
N ALA A 356 10.75 35.85 -19.30
CA ALA A 356 11.32 36.99 -18.59
C ALA A 356 12.82 37.14 -18.86
N VAL A 357 13.57 36.02 -18.78
CA VAL A 357 15.03 36.01 -19.05
C VAL A 357 15.33 36.27 -20.52
N PHE A 358 14.53 35.72 -21.44
CA PHE A 358 14.71 35.99 -22.89
C PHE A 358 14.49 37.45 -23.25
N ALA A 359 13.50 38.11 -22.63
CA ALA A 359 13.17 39.50 -22.91
C ALA A 359 14.21 40.49 -22.33
N ASN A 360 15.00 40.12 -21.33
CA ASN A 360 15.94 41.04 -20.64
C ASN A 360 17.24 40.30 -20.26
N PRO A 361 18.17 40.12 -21.21
CA PRO A 361 19.39 39.33 -21.02
C PRO A 361 20.50 40.02 -20.22
N LEU A 362 20.16 40.90 -19.26
CA LEU A 362 21.12 41.60 -18.42
C LEU A 362 21.42 40.84 -17.12
N PRO A 363 22.65 40.33 -16.87
CA PRO A 363 22.96 39.37 -15.81
C PRO A 363 22.62 39.80 -14.37
N ALA A 364 22.58 41.09 -14.06
CA ALA A 364 22.33 41.58 -12.70
C ALA A 364 20.83 41.75 -12.35
N LEU A 365 19.96 41.99 -13.33
CA LEU A 365 18.52 42.12 -13.14
C LEU A 365 17.80 40.73 -13.19
N ASP A 366 18.42 39.75 -13.84
CA ASP A 366 17.88 38.40 -13.99
C ASP A 366 17.67 37.68 -12.66
N LEU A 367 18.58 37.83 -11.70
CA LEU A 367 18.50 37.10 -10.43
C LEU A 367 17.37 37.63 -9.54
N MET A 368 17.08 38.95 -9.59
CA MET A 368 16.00 39.55 -8.80
C MET A 368 14.61 39.28 -9.43
N ALA A 369 14.52 39.38 -10.76
CA ALA A 369 13.27 39.06 -11.47
C ALA A 369 12.92 37.55 -11.40
N ALA A 370 13.91 36.69 -11.59
CA ALA A 370 13.78 35.26 -11.40
C ALA A 370 13.42 34.93 -9.94
N GLY A 371 13.97 35.63 -8.97
CA GLY A 371 13.62 35.47 -7.56
C GLY A 371 12.16 35.81 -7.27
N ALA A 372 11.62 36.89 -7.81
CA ALA A 372 10.20 37.24 -7.62
C ALA A 372 9.24 36.19 -8.21
N VAL A 373 9.56 35.70 -9.41
CA VAL A 373 8.80 34.61 -10.06
C VAL A 373 8.87 33.34 -9.23
N GLN A 374 10.03 32.97 -8.68
CA GLN A 374 10.20 31.81 -7.80
C GLN A 374 9.36 31.93 -6.53
N PHE A 375 9.32 33.11 -5.88
CA PHE A 375 8.55 33.29 -4.64
C PHE A 375 7.05 33.13 -4.89
N GLN A 376 6.55 33.67 -6.00
CA GLN A 376 5.14 33.50 -6.39
C GLN A 376 4.83 32.03 -6.70
N MET A 377 5.70 31.34 -7.46
CA MET A 377 5.56 29.92 -7.73
C MET A 377 5.46 29.10 -6.43
N ILE A 378 6.37 29.36 -5.47
CA ILE A 378 6.35 28.66 -4.18
C ILE A 378 5.04 28.87 -3.43
N GLY A 379 4.51 30.10 -3.43
CA GLY A 379 3.23 30.40 -2.81
C GLY A 379 2.06 29.66 -3.48
N GLU A 380 2.04 29.61 -4.81
CA GLU A 380 0.97 28.90 -5.54
C GLU A 380 1.10 27.37 -5.44
N VAL A 381 2.33 26.82 -5.42
CA VAL A 381 2.57 25.39 -5.14
C VAL A 381 2.10 25.06 -3.72
N ALA A 382 2.41 25.88 -2.70
CA ALA A 382 1.90 25.72 -1.35
C ALA A 382 0.36 25.66 -1.33
N GLY A 383 -0.29 26.60 -2.05
CA GLY A 383 -1.74 26.65 -2.21
C GLY A 383 -2.33 25.39 -2.84
N ALA A 384 -1.64 24.75 -3.80
CA ALA A 384 -2.05 23.48 -4.38
C ALA A 384 -2.10 22.34 -3.35
N TYR A 385 -1.24 22.37 -2.34
CA TYR A 385 -1.24 21.44 -1.21
C TYR A 385 -2.14 21.88 -0.04
N GLY A 386 -2.84 23.02 -0.18
CA GLY A 386 -3.72 23.56 0.87
C GLY A 386 -2.97 24.21 2.02
N VAL A 387 -1.72 24.66 1.78
CA VAL A 387 -0.89 25.36 2.77
C VAL A 387 -0.96 26.87 2.51
N GLU A 388 -1.46 27.60 3.51
CA GLU A 388 -1.41 29.07 3.49
C GLU A 388 0.00 29.54 3.85
N LEU A 389 0.72 30.01 2.84
CA LEU A 389 2.09 30.47 3.00
C LEU A 389 2.15 32.00 2.90
N SER A 390 2.71 32.66 3.94
CA SER A 390 2.92 34.10 3.87
C SER A 390 3.99 34.45 2.83
N ALA A 391 3.88 35.62 2.20
CA ALA A 391 4.85 36.09 1.22
C ALA A 391 6.29 36.13 1.77
N SER A 392 6.46 36.43 3.07
CA SER A 392 7.77 36.42 3.74
C SER A 392 8.35 35.00 3.84
N HIS A 393 7.53 33.98 4.15
CA HIS A 393 7.96 32.57 4.18
C HIS A 393 8.28 32.05 2.78
N ALA A 394 7.47 32.36 1.77
CA ALA A 394 7.74 32.00 0.38
C ALA A 394 9.07 32.57 -0.09
N LYS A 395 9.36 33.85 0.25
CA LYS A 395 10.63 34.51 -0.02
C LYS A 395 11.80 33.81 0.69
N THR A 396 11.64 33.44 1.96
CA THR A 396 12.69 32.74 2.72
C THR A 396 13.04 31.40 2.09
N ILE A 397 12.02 30.56 1.77
CA ILE A 397 12.22 29.26 1.11
C ILE A 397 12.89 29.47 -0.25
N GLY A 398 12.42 30.44 -1.06
CA GLY A 398 12.97 30.73 -2.38
C GLY A 398 14.41 31.16 -2.33
N MET A 399 14.78 32.04 -1.39
CA MET A 399 16.16 32.45 -1.19
C MET A 399 17.08 31.29 -0.80
N GLN A 400 16.61 30.41 0.10
CA GLN A 400 17.35 29.21 0.49
C GLN A 400 17.54 28.24 -0.69
N VAL A 401 16.52 28.05 -1.53
CA VAL A 401 16.61 27.23 -2.74
C VAL A 401 17.63 27.81 -3.71
N VAL A 402 17.58 29.12 -4.01
CA VAL A 402 18.53 29.77 -4.91
C VAL A 402 19.97 29.65 -4.38
N GLN A 403 20.19 29.95 -3.10
CA GLN A 403 21.50 29.80 -2.47
C GLN A 403 22.01 28.35 -2.56
N MET A 404 21.15 27.40 -2.37
CA MET A 404 21.52 25.97 -2.43
C MET A 404 21.86 25.55 -3.87
N LEU A 405 21.09 25.96 -4.89
CA LEU A 405 21.41 25.74 -6.30
C LEU A 405 22.81 26.29 -6.68
N LEU A 406 23.12 27.48 -6.22
CA LEU A 406 24.46 28.10 -6.43
C LEU A 406 25.55 27.32 -5.68
N LYS A 407 25.33 26.99 -4.41
CA LYS A 407 26.29 26.26 -3.57
C LYS A 407 26.63 24.86 -4.12
N LEU A 408 25.65 24.20 -4.73
CA LEU A 408 25.82 22.87 -5.31
C LEU A 408 26.38 22.89 -6.74
N GLY A 409 26.59 24.06 -7.34
CA GLY A 409 27.02 24.17 -8.75
C GLY A 409 25.97 23.70 -9.75
N LEU A 410 24.70 23.64 -9.34
CA LEU A 410 23.63 23.12 -10.22
C LEU A 410 23.30 24.11 -11.34
N VAL A 411 23.62 25.38 -11.19
CA VAL A 411 23.44 26.39 -12.24
C VAL A 411 24.41 26.13 -13.39
N GLU A 412 25.68 25.89 -13.09
CA GLU A 412 26.72 25.58 -14.07
C GLU A 412 26.47 24.21 -14.72
N ALA A 413 26.09 23.21 -13.92
CA ALA A 413 25.74 21.89 -14.41
C ALA A 413 24.54 21.94 -15.38
N ALA A 414 23.47 22.65 -15.01
CA ALA A 414 22.29 22.84 -15.86
C ALA A 414 22.65 23.56 -17.16
N THR A 415 23.46 24.62 -17.09
CA THR A 415 23.93 25.39 -18.27
C THR A 415 24.72 24.47 -19.21
N SER A 416 25.62 23.64 -18.68
CA SER A 416 26.41 22.70 -19.44
C SER A 416 25.55 21.63 -20.14
N LEU A 417 24.57 21.08 -19.42
CA LEU A 417 23.63 20.07 -19.98
C LEU A 417 22.79 20.66 -21.11
N VAL A 418 22.17 21.82 -20.88
CA VAL A 418 21.34 22.52 -21.89
C VAL A 418 22.20 22.91 -23.10
N ALA A 419 23.40 23.44 -22.90
CA ALA A 419 24.33 23.78 -23.98
C ALA A 419 24.74 22.54 -24.80
N GLY A 420 24.89 21.36 -24.16
CA GLY A 420 25.14 20.09 -24.84
C GLY A 420 24.02 19.73 -25.82
N VAL A 421 22.77 19.89 -25.39
CA VAL A 421 21.58 19.64 -26.23
C VAL A 421 21.51 20.62 -27.40
N PHE A 422 21.77 21.90 -27.19
CA PHE A 422 21.79 22.91 -28.25
C PHE A 422 22.88 22.65 -29.29
N LYS A 423 24.04 22.14 -28.87
CA LYS A 423 25.13 21.77 -29.80
C LYS A 423 24.80 20.53 -30.65
N SER A 424 24.06 19.57 -30.10
CA SER A 424 23.67 18.35 -30.81
C SER A 424 22.46 18.55 -31.75
N SER A 425 21.65 19.58 -31.52
CA SER A 425 20.54 19.93 -32.40
C SER A 425 21.05 20.95 -33.43
N LEU A 426 20.77 20.68 -34.73
CA LEU A 426 21.10 21.55 -35.87
C LEU A 426 20.44 22.97 -35.83
N VAL A 427 19.82 23.32 -34.71
CA VAL A 427 19.25 24.66 -34.46
C VAL A 427 20.43 25.56 -34.08
N GLY A 428 21.08 26.10 -35.12
CA GLY A 428 22.25 26.91 -35.01
C GLY A 428 22.13 28.02 -33.98
N TYR A 429 23.20 28.23 -33.31
CA TYR A 429 23.83 29.40 -32.65
C TYR A 429 23.05 30.76 -32.71
N ALA A 430 21.75 30.74 -32.65
CA ALA A 430 20.92 31.95 -32.60
C ALA A 430 20.52 32.22 -31.14
N ALA A 431 21.28 33.14 -30.57
CA ALA A 431 21.00 33.90 -29.37
C ALA A 431 21.36 33.24 -28.01
N GLY A 432 22.42 33.70 -27.39
CA GLY A 432 22.78 33.44 -25.98
C GLY A 432 21.61 33.59 -25.00
N GLY A 433 20.61 34.42 -25.34
CA GLY A 433 19.34 34.55 -24.60
C GLY A 433 18.47 33.29 -24.58
N ALA A 434 18.46 32.49 -25.64
CA ALA A 434 17.65 31.22 -25.66
C ALA A 434 18.27 30.16 -24.77
N LEU A 435 19.58 30.01 -24.75
CA LEU A 435 20.29 29.11 -23.85
C LEU A 435 20.04 29.51 -22.39
N GLN A 436 20.18 30.77 -22.07
CA GLN A 436 20.00 31.29 -20.70
C GLN A 436 18.55 31.13 -20.24
N ALA A 437 17.58 31.46 -21.10
CA ALA A 437 16.15 31.31 -20.84
C ALA A 437 15.80 29.83 -20.57
N THR A 438 16.33 28.90 -21.40
CA THR A 438 16.09 27.47 -21.24
C THR A 438 16.72 26.93 -19.95
N THR A 439 17.93 27.35 -19.62
CA THR A 439 18.60 26.97 -18.37
C THR A 439 17.80 27.43 -17.15
N MET A 440 17.32 28.68 -17.15
CA MET A 440 16.55 29.23 -16.03
C MET A 440 15.17 28.55 -15.91
N ALA A 441 14.52 28.22 -17.03
CA ALA A 441 13.30 27.41 -17.02
C ALA A 441 13.54 26.03 -16.42
N TYR A 442 14.63 25.38 -16.79
CA TYR A 442 15.02 24.07 -16.26
C TYR A 442 15.32 24.12 -14.76
N LEU A 443 16.02 25.12 -14.28
CA LEU A 443 16.25 25.32 -12.84
C LEU A 443 14.95 25.62 -12.09
N THR A 444 14.01 26.36 -12.71
CA THR A 444 12.67 26.60 -12.16
C THR A 444 11.88 25.30 -12.07
N HIS A 445 11.96 24.44 -13.07
CA HIS A 445 11.36 23.10 -13.07
C HIS A 445 11.88 22.27 -11.89
N ILE A 446 13.19 22.13 -11.76
CA ILE A 446 13.82 21.36 -10.68
C ILE A 446 13.47 21.89 -9.30
N SER A 447 13.58 23.20 -9.11
CA SER A 447 13.27 23.83 -7.83
C SER A 447 11.79 23.74 -7.49
N GLY A 448 10.91 23.89 -8.48
CA GLY A 448 9.47 23.72 -8.32
C GLY A 448 9.09 22.31 -7.85
N HIS A 449 9.64 21.27 -8.48
CA HIS A 449 9.40 19.89 -8.07
C HIS A 449 10.00 19.55 -6.70
N ALA A 450 11.18 20.11 -6.35
CA ALA A 450 11.73 19.93 -5.01
C ALA A 450 10.86 20.59 -3.93
N VAL A 451 10.28 21.76 -4.23
CA VAL A 451 9.34 22.46 -3.35
C VAL A 451 7.99 21.72 -3.27
N ALA A 452 7.51 21.16 -4.37
CA ALA A 452 6.32 20.29 -4.37
C ALA A 452 6.51 19.08 -3.46
N ASP A 453 7.65 18.38 -3.57
CA ASP A 453 8.02 17.27 -2.67
C ASP A 453 8.08 17.71 -1.19
N TYR A 454 8.54 18.93 -0.91
CA TYR A 454 8.57 19.50 0.43
C TYR A 454 7.17 19.68 1.02
N PHE A 455 6.22 20.23 0.26
CA PHE A 455 4.84 20.40 0.73
C PHE A 455 4.08 19.07 0.79
N GLU A 456 4.31 18.15 -0.16
CA GLU A 456 3.73 16.81 -0.14
C GLU A 456 4.11 16.04 1.13
N ARG A 457 5.32 16.25 1.65
CA ARG A 457 5.83 15.66 2.89
C ARG A 457 5.50 16.45 4.16
N GLY A 458 4.50 17.31 4.12
CA GLY A 458 4.08 18.09 5.29
C GLY A 458 5.13 19.13 5.71
N GLN A 459 5.69 19.86 4.77
CA GLN A 459 6.75 20.89 4.97
C GLN A 459 8.08 20.32 5.50
N SER A 460 8.44 19.14 5.00
CA SER A 460 9.71 18.48 5.33
C SER A 460 10.51 18.17 4.06
N TRP A 461 11.79 18.49 4.08
CA TRP A 461 12.72 18.15 3.00
C TRP A 461 13.09 16.65 2.99
N GLY A 462 12.74 15.91 4.04
CA GLY A 462 13.10 14.51 4.22
C GLY A 462 14.58 14.29 4.57
N ASP A 463 15.02 13.03 4.49
CA ASP A 463 16.38 12.64 4.79
C ASP A 463 17.38 13.30 3.82
N GLY A 464 18.44 13.92 4.37
CA GLY A 464 19.44 14.69 3.61
C GLY A 464 19.05 16.14 3.31
N GLY A 465 17.86 16.60 3.74
CA GLY A 465 17.43 17.98 3.66
C GLY A 465 17.25 18.52 2.24
N MET A 466 17.19 19.86 2.11
CA MET A 466 16.98 20.57 0.84
C MET A 466 18.03 20.19 -0.21
N GLN A 467 19.29 20.00 0.18
CA GLN A 467 20.36 19.60 -0.70
C GLN A 467 20.03 18.30 -1.44
N ALA A 468 19.67 17.26 -0.69
CA ALA A 468 19.34 15.96 -1.26
C ALA A 468 18.07 16.00 -2.13
N ALA A 469 17.09 16.84 -1.77
CA ALA A 469 15.87 17.02 -2.57
C ALA A 469 16.19 17.65 -3.94
N LEU A 470 17.01 18.71 -3.98
CA LEU A 470 17.41 19.39 -5.22
C LEU A 470 18.26 18.48 -6.12
N VAL A 471 19.26 17.80 -5.55
CA VAL A 471 20.12 16.87 -6.31
C VAL A 471 19.28 15.74 -6.89
N ARG A 472 18.38 15.13 -6.11
CA ARG A 472 17.48 14.08 -6.60
C ARG A 472 16.61 14.55 -7.78
N GLN A 473 16.03 15.75 -7.69
CA GLN A 473 15.23 16.30 -8.79
C GLN A 473 16.09 16.63 -10.01
N PHE A 474 17.31 17.08 -9.82
CA PHE A 474 18.26 17.30 -10.91
C PHE A 474 18.61 16.00 -11.62
N ASP A 475 18.95 14.93 -10.88
CA ASP A 475 19.32 13.63 -11.44
C ASP A 475 18.16 12.97 -12.19
N LEU A 476 16.93 13.06 -11.65
CA LEU A 476 15.73 12.54 -12.30
C LEU A 476 15.44 13.19 -13.65
N ASN A 477 15.75 14.49 -13.79
CA ASN A 477 15.47 15.30 -14.97
C ASN A 477 16.69 15.54 -15.87
N SER A 478 17.86 14.95 -15.56
CA SER A 478 19.12 15.11 -16.35
C SER A 478 19.22 14.18 -17.56
N ARG A 479 18.22 13.30 -17.81
CA ARG A 479 18.20 12.37 -18.95
C ARG A 479 18.17 13.11 -20.29
N ALA A 480 18.98 12.66 -21.25
CA ALA A 480 19.12 13.30 -22.55
C ALA A 480 17.78 13.47 -23.30
N GLU A 481 16.91 12.47 -23.25
CA GLU A 481 15.59 12.49 -23.87
C GLU A 481 14.69 13.59 -23.30
N PHE A 482 14.65 13.72 -21.97
CA PHE A 482 13.90 14.77 -21.29
C PHE A 482 14.43 16.15 -21.65
N LEU A 483 15.76 16.35 -21.60
CA LEU A 483 16.39 17.63 -21.89
C LEU A 483 16.19 18.06 -23.34
N GLN A 484 16.21 17.14 -24.30
CA GLN A 484 15.94 17.44 -25.71
C GLN A 484 14.50 17.91 -25.90
N GLU A 485 13.53 17.21 -25.33
CA GLU A 485 12.13 17.58 -25.39
C GLU A 485 11.89 18.94 -24.69
N PHE A 486 12.45 19.12 -23.51
CA PHE A 486 12.37 20.36 -22.74
C PHE A 486 12.96 21.57 -23.51
N ALA A 487 14.13 21.41 -24.12
CA ALA A 487 14.76 22.44 -24.94
C ALA A 487 13.94 22.79 -26.18
N ARG A 488 13.34 21.78 -26.83
CA ARG A 488 12.43 21.98 -27.97
C ARG A 488 11.19 22.77 -27.58
N GLN A 489 10.58 22.45 -26.46
CA GLN A 489 9.42 23.18 -25.93
C GLN A 489 9.79 24.62 -25.55
N ALA A 490 10.94 24.82 -24.90
CA ALA A 490 11.43 26.14 -24.56
C ALA A 490 11.59 27.02 -25.81
N LEU A 491 12.24 26.51 -26.86
CA LEU A 491 12.39 27.22 -28.13
C LEU A 491 11.05 27.57 -28.77
N ALA A 492 10.10 26.65 -28.81
CA ALA A 492 8.76 26.86 -29.37
C ALA A 492 7.99 27.96 -28.60
N LYS A 493 8.05 27.96 -27.27
CA LYS A 493 7.39 28.93 -26.40
C LYS A 493 8.03 30.33 -26.52
N VAL A 494 9.35 30.40 -26.64
CA VAL A 494 10.11 31.65 -26.82
C VAL A 494 9.85 32.21 -28.23
N ALA A 495 9.93 31.39 -29.31
CA ALA A 495 9.68 31.82 -30.67
C ALA A 495 8.25 32.30 -30.90
N GLY A 496 7.25 31.64 -30.33
CA GLY A 496 5.84 32.02 -30.44
C GLY A 496 5.54 33.40 -29.84
N ARG A 497 6.26 33.83 -28.80
CA ARG A 497 6.13 35.17 -28.22
C ARG A 497 6.78 36.26 -29.08
N VAL A 498 7.87 35.94 -29.78
CA VAL A 498 8.53 36.89 -30.70
C VAL A 498 7.64 37.21 -31.89
N VAL A 499 6.96 36.21 -32.45
CA VAL A 499 6.03 36.42 -33.58
C VAL A 499 4.79 37.17 -33.13
N GLY A 500 4.25 36.91 -31.93
CA GLY A 500 3.10 37.64 -31.38
C GLY A 500 3.34 39.10 -31.04
N ALA A 501 4.59 39.44 -30.60
CA ALA A 501 4.97 40.83 -30.32
C ALA A 501 5.24 41.68 -31.60
N GLY A 502 5.62 41.05 -32.72
CA GLY A 502 5.82 41.69 -34.01
C GLY A 502 4.54 42.06 -34.75
N SER A 503 3.39 41.43 -34.44
CA SER A 503 2.10 41.69 -35.11
C SER A 503 1.23 42.76 -34.45
N GLY A 504 1.61 43.27 -33.26
CA GLY A 504 0.85 44.29 -32.52
C GLY A 504 1.29 45.76 -32.71
N GLY A 505 2.29 46.01 -33.54
CA GLY A 505 2.88 47.33 -33.76
C GLY A 505 2.44 48.09 -35.04
N GLY A 506 1.27 47.75 -35.59
CA GLY A 506 0.79 48.38 -36.82
C GLY A 506 -0.71 48.71 -36.76
N ARG A 507 -1.08 49.69 -35.94
CA ARG A 507 -2.29 50.50 -36.14
C ARG A 507 -2.12 51.84 -35.36
#